data_cf7eeece5399c5fba7ba1ce11518c2bc
#
_entry.id   cf7eeece5399c5fba7ba1ce11518c2bc
#
_cell.length_a   1.000
_cell.length_b   1.000
_cell.length_c   1.000
_cell.angle_alpha   90.00
_cell.angle_beta   90.00
_cell.angle_gamma   90.00
#
_symmetry.space_group_name_H-M   'P 1'
#
loop_
_entity.id
_entity.type
_entity.pdbx_description
1 polymer ?
#
loop_
_entity_poly.entity_id
_entity_poly.type
_entity_poly.pdbx_seq_one_letter_code
_entity_poly.pdbx_strand_id
1 'polypeptide(L)'
;VEVPKVEFFIDEYIEMVLQSTNTPDPQPLFHAINKASPIIMPLIGDDPRVVQPLERLQSVVQDSSDPNSGISEAVDVLQGMLDCIREKMWVKPLEHQMAGVLDERAQDGELDRWHWRIWNNILLEIVANHENHANGEMSFEIDVEGVAQMGGGKKWWIPLKELAVQDAIDDLVRWGLIAPMPRIDEDETAPTLYVIHPRWV
;
A
#
# COMPACT_ATOMS: atom_id res chain seq x y z
N VAL A 1 7.42 8.79 -7.91
CA VAL A 1 8.31 7.94 -8.73
C VAL A 1 7.42 6.83 -9.26
N GLU A 2 7.16 6.82 -10.59
CA GLU A 2 6.48 5.67 -11.21
C GLU A 2 7.27 4.42 -10.86
N VAL A 3 6.68 3.52 -10.08
CA VAL A 3 7.22 2.18 -9.87
C VAL A 3 7.37 1.57 -11.26
N PRO A 4 8.58 1.17 -11.66
CA PRO A 4 8.77 0.68 -13.02
C PRO A 4 7.85 -0.52 -13.26
N LYS A 5 7.11 -0.52 -14.35
CA LYS A 5 6.25 -1.65 -14.75
C LYS A 5 6.99 -3.01 -14.81
N VAL A 6 8.33 -2.96 -14.81
CA VAL A 6 9.21 -4.13 -14.81
C VAL A 6 9.15 -4.91 -13.47
N GLU A 7 8.90 -4.24 -12.35
CA GLU A 7 8.84 -4.88 -11.02
C GLU A 7 7.62 -5.79 -10.87
N PHE A 8 6.49 -5.41 -11.44
CA PHE A 8 5.27 -6.22 -11.44
C PHE A 8 5.44 -7.57 -12.17
N PHE A 9 6.27 -7.60 -13.20
CA PHE A 9 6.51 -8.83 -13.97
C PHE A 9 7.54 -9.78 -13.36
N ILE A 10 8.34 -9.34 -12.42
CA ILE A 10 9.40 -10.18 -11.82
C ILE A 10 8.83 -11.14 -10.79
N ASP A 11 7.91 -10.69 -9.95
CA ASP A 11 7.27 -11.56 -8.97
C ASP A 11 6.40 -12.61 -9.66
N GLU A 12 5.61 -12.23 -10.67
CA GLU A 12 4.86 -13.17 -11.51
C GLU A 12 5.79 -14.20 -12.18
N TYR A 13 6.94 -13.73 -12.69
CA TYR A 13 7.93 -14.60 -13.31
C TYR A 13 8.54 -15.57 -12.31
N ILE A 14 8.94 -15.10 -11.12
CA ILE A 14 9.46 -15.95 -10.04
C ILE A 14 8.40 -16.98 -9.60
N GLU A 15 7.16 -16.54 -9.40
CA GLU A 15 6.05 -17.41 -9.01
C GLU A 15 5.78 -18.48 -10.06
N MET A 16 5.76 -18.11 -11.35
CA MET A 16 5.59 -19.05 -12.46
C MET A 16 6.72 -20.10 -12.49
N VAL A 17 7.98 -19.68 -12.26
CA VAL A 17 9.12 -20.59 -12.20
C VAL A 17 9.01 -21.54 -11.00
N LEU A 18 8.66 -21.04 -9.82
CA LEU A 18 8.45 -21.85 -8.62
C LEU A 18 7.29 -22.85 -8.78
N GLN A 19 6.21 -22.48 -9.45
CA GLN A 19 5.10 -23.39 -9.75
C GLN A 19 5.45 -24.45 -10.80
N SER A 20 6.40 -24.18 -11.69
CA SER A 20 6.83 -25.10 -12.74
C SER A 20 7.91 -26.11 -12.29
N THR A 21 8.37 -26.04 -11.04
CA THR A 21 9.47 -26.86 -10.49
C THR A 21 9.15 -28.36 -10.33
N ASN A 22 8.04 -28.86 -10.87
CA ASN A 22 7.79 -30.30 -10.95
C ASN A 22 8.69 -31.05 -11.96
N THR A 23 9.59 -30.34 -12.64
CA THR A 23 10.56 -30.93 -13.57
C THR A 23 11.95 -31.01 -12.90
N PRO A 24 12.71 -32.10 -13.13
CA PRO A 24 14.04 -32.29 -12.52
C PRO A 24 15.13 -31.40 -13.15
N ASP A 25 14.78 -30.41 -13.96
CA ASP A 25 15.74 -29.51 -14.61
C ASP A 25 15.96 -28.25 -13.75
N PRO A 26 17.18 -28.02 -13.20
CA PRO A 26 17.49 -26.84 -12.39
C PRO A 26 17.70 -25.57 -13.21
N GLN A 27 17.88 -25.66 -14.53
CA GLN A 27 18.22 -24.52 -15.39
C GLN A 27 17.22 -23.36 -15.30
N PRO A 28 15.90 -23.57 -15.27
CA PRO A 28 14.93 -22.49 -15.10
C PRO A 28 15.12 -21.72 -13.79
N LEU A 29 15.45 -22.42 -12.69
CA LEU A 29 15.67 -21.79 -11.37
C LEU A 29 16.91 -20.90 -11.38
N PHE A 30 18.05 -21.41 -11.88
CA PHE A 30 19.29 -20.63 -11.98
C PHE A 30 19.13 -19.43 -12.94
N HIS A 31 18.42 -19.63 -14.04
CA HIS A 31 18.12 -18.55 -14.96
C HIS A 31 17.27 -17.45 -14.30
N ALA A 32 16.27 -17.83 -13.53
CA ALA A 32 15.43 -16.90 -12.79
C ALA A 32 16.23 -16.12 -11.74
N ILE A 33 17.09 -16.79 -10.96
CA ILE A 33 17.99 -16.14 -9.99
C ILE A 33 18.89 -15.13 -10.70
N ASN A 34 19.56 -15.52 -11.76
CA ASN A 34 20.47 -14.65 -12.50
C ASN A 34 19.76 -13.44 -13.11
N LYS A 35 18.52 -13.59 -13.54
CA LYS A 35 17.71 -12.52 -14.11
C LYS A 35 17.13 -11.58 -13.05
N ALA A 36 16.71 -12.13 -11.91
CA ALA A 36 16.08 -11.37 -10.84
C ALA A 36 17.09 -10.66 -9.92
N SER A 37 18.23 -11.29 -9.63
CA SER A 37 19.23 -10.75 -8.70
C SER A 37 19.69 -9.33 -8.99
N PRO A 38 20.04 -8.93 -10.24
CA PRO A 38 20.50 -7.58 -10.53
C PRO A 38 19.44 -6.50 -10.23
N ILE A 39 18.18 -6.89 -10.25
CA ILE A 39 17.04 -5.98 -10.06
C ILE A 39 16.64 -5.96 -8.58
N ILE A 40 16.58 -7.12 -7.94
CA ILE A 40 16.03 -7.29 -6.60
C ILE A 40 17.07 -6.99 -5.52
N MET A 41 18.32 -7.45 -5.69
CA MET A 41 19.35 -7.27 -4.65
C MET A 41 19.60 -5.81 -4.25
N PRO A 42 19.61 -4.82 -5.17
CA PRO A 42 19.74 -3.42 -4.77
C PRO A 42 18.58 -2.90 -3.92
N LEU A 43 17.41 -3.52 -4.01
CA LEU A 43 16.18 -3.10 -3.32
C LEU A 43 16.02 -3.75 -1.95
N ILE A 44 16.42 -5.02 -1.83
CA ILE A 44 16.27 -5.79 -0.58
C ILE A 44 17.49 -5.71 0.34
N GLY A 45 18.64 -5.28 -0.17
CA GLY A 45 19.90 -5.22 0.59
C GLY A 45 20.36 -6.61 1.05
N ASP A 46 20.89 -6.67 2.27
CA ASP A 46 21.42 -7.91 2.88
C ASP A 46 20.34 -8.71 3.63
N ASP A 47 19.13 -8.84 3.06
CA ASP A 47 18.07 -9.60 3.72
C ASP A 47 18.45 -11.06 3.88
N PRO A 48 18.47 -11.60 5.11
CA PRO A 48 18.96 -12.94 5.38
C PRO A 48 18.14 -14.05 4.70
N ARG A 49 16.88 -13.76 4.34
CA ARG A 49 16.01 -14.71 3.60
C ARG A 49 16.51 -14.99 2.18
N VAL A 50 17.33 -14.10 1.63
CA VAL A 50 17.91 -14.24 0.30
C VAL A 50 19.40 -14.52 0.37
N VAL A 51 20.14 -13.78 1.22
CA VAL A 51 21.60 -13.88 1.31
C VAL A 51 22.04 -15.25 1.79
N GLN A 52 21.43 -15.77 2.86
CA GLN A 52 21.82 -17.09 3.42
C GLN A 52 21.55 -18.26 2.45
N PRO A 53 20.37 -18.37 1.81
CA PRO A 53 20.17 -19.38 0.77
C PRO A 53 21.11 -19.22 -0.43
N LEU A 54 21.42 -17.99 -0.84
CA LEU A 54 22.33 -17.71 -1.94
C LEU A 54 23.77 -18.17 -1.64
N GLU A 55 24.27 -17.91 -0.44
CA GLU A 55 25.58 -18.40 0.02
C GLU A 55 25.63 -19.95 0.05
N ARG A 56 24.57 -20.58 0.56
CA ARG A 56 24.45 -22.04 0.54
C ARG A 56 24.42 -22.58 -0.88
N LEU A 57 23.66 -21.96 -1.77
CA LEU A 57 23.59 -22.33 -3.18
C LEU A 57 24.98 -22.26 -3.84
N GLN A 58 25.72 -21.18 -3.61
CA GLN A 58 27.09 -21.02 -4.14
C GLN A 58 28.04 -22.12 -3.64
N SER A 59 27.96 -22.45 -2.35
CA SER A 59 28.79 -23.54 -1.76
C SER A 59 28.44 -24.89 -2.39
N VAL A 60 27.15 -25.23 -2.46
CA VAL A 60 26.71 -26.53 -3.02
C VAL A 60 27.08 -26.68 -4.48
N VAL A 61 26.93 -25.62 -5.29
CA VAL A 61 27.28 -25.62 -6.72
C VAL A 61 28.79 -25.73 -6.92
N GLN A 62 29.61 -25.14 -6.04
CA GLN A 62 31.07 -25.26 -6.10
C GLN A 62 31.60 -26.64 -5.70
N ASP A 63 30.94 -27.28 -4.73
CA ASP A 63 31.42 -28.55 -4.14
C ASP A 63 30.90 -29.80 -4.86
N SER A 64 29.85 -29.65 -5.70
CA SER A 64 29.19 -30.78 -6.36
C SER A 64 29.36 -30.78 -7.87
N SER A 65 29.62 -31.94 -8.43
CA SER A 65 29.58 -32.20 -9.88
C SER A 65 28.18 -32.66 -10.35
N ASP A 66 27.22 -32.82 -9.45
CA ASP A 66 25.85 -33.21 -9.79
C ASP A 66 25.07 -32.01 -10.28
N PRO A 67 24.56 -32.00 -11.52
CA PRO A 67 23.78 -30.90 -12.06
C PRO A 67 22.45 -30.62 -11.31
N ASN A 68 21.98 -31.59 -10.50
CA ASN A 68 20.78 -31.42 -9.68
C ASN A 68 21.10 -30.89 -8.27
N SER A 69 22.38 -30.72 -7.93
CA SER A 69 22.76 -30.14 -6.66
C SER A 69 22.35 -28.64 -6.62
N GLY A 70 21.80 -28.23 -5.52
CA GLY A 70 21.40 -26.84 -5.32
C GLY A 70 19.97 -26.47 -5.76
N ILE A 71 19.16 -27.45 -6.20
CA ILE A 71 17.76 -27.19 -6.54
C ILE A 71 16.99 -26.63 -5.32
N SER A 72 17.17 -27.26 -4.16
CA SER A 72 16.50 -26.83 -2.91
C SER A 72 16.91 -25.42 -2.53
N GLU A 73 18.19 -25.14 -2.57
CA GLU A 73 18.77 -23.82 -2.25
C GLU A 73 18.32 -22.77 -3.27
N ALA A 74 18.20 -23.12 -4.54
CA ALA A 74 17.72 -22.23 -5.58
C ALA A 74 16.23 -21.88 -5.38
N VAL A 75 15.43 -22.86 -4.98
CA VAL A 75 14.02 -22.63 -4.60
C VAL A 75 13.95 -21.72 -3.39
N ASP A 76 14.77 -21.95 -2.35
CA ASP A 76 14.81 -21.09 -1.15
C ASP A 76 15.21 -19.64 -1.50
N VAL A 77 16.18 -19.45 -2.40
CA VAL A 77 16.59 -18.11 -2.89
C VAL A 77 15.41 -17.41 -3.58
N LEU A 78 14.76 -18.08 -4.51
CA LEU A 78 13.64 -17.49 -5.26
C LEU A 78 12.44 -17.21 -4.35
N GLN A 79 12.14 -18.11 -3.41
CA GLN A 79 11.08 -17.89 -2.42
C GLN A 79 11.41 -16.70 -1.52
N GLY A 80 12.64 -16.60 -1.04
CA GLY A 80 13.12 -15.47 -0.25
C GLY A 80 13.03 -14.13 -1.03
N MET A 81 13.40 -14.15 -2.32
CA MET A 81 13.23 -12.97 -3.17
C MET A 81 11.77 -12.58 -3.32
N LEU A 82 10.88 -13.54 -3.57
CA LEU A 82 9.44 -13.31 -3.71
C LEU A 82 8.83 -12.74 -2.43
N ASP A 83 9.19 -13.30 -1.27
CA ASP A 83 8.71 -12.83 0.03
C ASP A 83 9.19 -11.41 0.33
N CYS A 84 10.46 -11.10 0.03
CA CYS A 84 11.01 -9.76 0.17
C CYS A 84 10.33 -8.74 -0.76
N ILE A 85 10.07 -9.11 -2.01
CA ILE A 85 9.34 -8.27 -2.95
C ILE A 85 7.94 -7.98 -2.39
N ARG A 86 7.22 -9.01 -1.99
CA ARG A 86 5.87 -8.90 -1.46
C ARG A 86 5.79 -8.07 -0.18
N GLU A 87 6.80 -8.16 0.66
CA GLU A 87 6.83 -7.42 1.92
C GLU A 87 7.32 -5.98 1.77
N LYS A 88 8.39 -5.75 0.99
CA LYS A 88 9.07 -4.45 0.90
C LYS A 88 8.62 -3.59 -0.27
N MET A 89 8.18 -4.20 -1.36
CA MET A 89 7.76 -3.51 -2.57
C MET A 89 6.25 -3.40 -2.72
N TRP A 90 5.51 -4.30 -2.06
CA TRP A 90 4.06 -4.27 -1.98
C TRP A 90 3.57 -3.64 -0.66
N VAL A 91 4.26 -2.66 -0.13
CA VAL A 91 3.59 -1.68 0.71
C VAL A 91 2.58 -1.03 -0.21
N LYS A 92 1.32 -1.51 -0.13
CA LYS A 92 0.23 -0.89 -0.88
C LYS A 92 0.32 0.60 -0.60
N PRO A 93 0.31 1.46 -1.62
CA PRO A 93 0.26 2.89 -1.41
C PRO A 93 -0.79 3.22 -0.35
N LEU A 94 -0.56 4.24 0.44
CA LEU A 94 -1.44 4.58 1.56
C LEU A 94 -2.90 4.74 1.12
N GLU A 95 -3.12 5.29 -0.08
CA GLU A 95 -4.44 5.40 -0.68
C GLU A 95 -5.15 4.05 -0.86
N HIS A 96 -4.43 2.99 -1.22
CA HIS A 96 -5.02 1.65 -1.35
C HIS A 96 -5.31 1.01 0.01
N GLN A 97 -4.48 1.28 1.02
CA GLN A 97 -4.72 0.77 2.37
C GLN A 97 -5.96 1.42 2.98
N MET A 98 -6.08 2.74 2.85
CA MET A 98 -7.24 3.49 3.34
C MET A 98 -8.51 3.16 2.55
N ALA A 99 -8.40 3.01 1.21
CA ALA A 99 -9.52 2.54 0.39
C ALA A 99 -10.00 1.15 0.82
N GLY A 100 -9.09 0.26 1.23
CA GLY A 100 -9.45 -1.06 1.76
C GLY A 100 -10.35 -0.97 3.00
N VAL A 101 -10.12 -0.02 3.90
CA VAL A 101 -11.02 0.22 5.05
C VAL A 101 -12.40 0.67 4.58
N LEU A 102 -12.45 1.58 3.58
CA LEU A 102 -13.72 2.02 3.01
C LEU A 102 -14.47 0.86 2.34
N ASP A 103 -13.77 -0.02 1.61
CA ASP A 103 -14.37 -1.18 0.97
C ASP A 103 -14.96 -2.17 2.01
N GLU A 104 -14.28 -2.39 3.12
CA GLU A 104 -14.80 -3.19 4.24
C GLU A 104 -16.08 -2.58 4.79
N ARG A 105 -16.11 -1.26 5.04
CA ARG A 105 -17.30 -0.54 5.52
C ARG A 105 -18.44 -0.53 4.51
N ALA A 106 -18.12 -0.50 3.21
CA ALA A 106 -19.11 -0.63 2.16
C ALA A 106 -19.80 -2.00 2.16
N GLN A 107 -19.06 -3.07 2.43
CA GLN A 107 -19.60 -4.42 2.57
C GLN A 107 -20.54 -4.54 3.77
N ASP A 108 -20.23 -3.84 4.86
CA ASP A 108 -21.04 -3.77 6.07
C ASP A 108 -22.27 -2.85 5.93
N GLY A 109 -22.41 -2.15 4.80
CA GLY A 109 -23.51 -1.22 4.53
C GLY A 109 -23.41 0.10 5.30
N GLU A 110 -22.25 0.41 5.88
CA GLU A 110 -22.00 1.62 6.65
C GLU A 110 -21.60 2.82 5.77
N LEU A 111 -21.21 2.56 4.51
CA LEU A 111 -20.77 3.59 3.59
C LEU A 111 -21.93 4.16 2.77
N ASP A 112 -21.96 5.48 2.70
CA ASP A 112 -22.87 6.19 1.82
C ASP A 112 -22.14 7.07 0.78
N ARG A 113 -22.90 7.79 -0.02
CA ARG A 113 -22.38 8.69 -1.06
C ARG A 113 -21.53 9.84 -0.52
N TRP A 114 -21.71 10.25 0.74
CA TRP A 114 -20.98 11.37 1.33
C TRP A 114 -19.57 10.97 1.68
N HIS A 115 -19.37 9.76 2.22
CA HIS A 115 -18.05 9.18 2.44
C HIS A 115 -17.23 9.15 1.16
N TRP A 116 -17.81 8.63 0.06
CA TRP A 116 -17.14 8.58 -1.24
C TRP A 116 -16.82 9.95 -1.81
N ARG A 117 -17.67 10.95 -1.57
CA ARG A 117 -17.39 12.33 -2.00
C ARG A 117 -16.23 12.94 -1.24
N ILE A 118 -16.19 12.79 0.09
CA ILE A 118 -15.07 13.28 0.89
C ILE A 118 -13.79 12.57 0.44
N TRP A 119 -13.84 11.24 0.27
CA TRP A 119 -12.70 10.48 -0.21
C TRP A 119 -12.20 10.98 -1.57
N ASN A 120 -13.05 11.01 -2.58
CA ASN A 120 -12.64 11.31 -3.95
C ASN A 120 -12.28 12.79 -4.19
N ASN A 121 -12.83 13.72 -3.42
CA ASN A 121 -12.59 15.14 -3.66
C ASN A 121 -11.56 15.76 -2.71
N ILE A 122 -11.23 15.11 -1.62
CA ILE A 122 -10.33 15.66 -0.59
C ILE A 122 -9.26 14.64 -0.19
N LEU A 123 -9.68 13.50 0.36
CA LEU A 123 -8.75 12.58 1.03
C LEU A 123 -7.81 11.87 0.05
N LEU A 124 -8.29 11.47 -1.11
CA LEU A 124 -7.47 10.76 -2.10
C LEU A 124 -6.24 11.58 -2.52
N GLU A 125 -6.43 12.86 -2.79
CA GLU A 125 -5.32 13.75 -3.18
C GLU A 125 -4.33 13.94 -2.03
N ILE A 126 -4.85 14.17 -0.81
CA ILE A 126 -4.02 14.37 0.39
C ILE A 126 -3.23 13.09 0.69
N VAL A 127 -3.87 11.93 0.65
CA VAL A 127 -3.25 10.64 0.94
C VAL A 127 -2.22 10.26 -0.12
N ALA A 128 -2.50 10.51 -1.41
CA ALA A 128 -1.56 10.23 -2.49
C ALA A 128 -0.30 11.11 -2.42
N ASN A 129 -0.40 12.29 -1.83
CA ASN A 129 0.71 13.23 -1.70
C ASN A 129 1.34 13.26 -0.30
N HIS A 130 0.93 12.39 0.62
CA HIS A 130 1.37 12.44 2.02
C HIS A 130 2.89 12.30 2.18
N GLU A 131 3.58 11.53 1.34
CA GLU A 131 5.04 11.37 1.38
C GLU A 131 5.79 12.67 1.06
N ASN A 132 5.19 13.53 0.23
CA ASN A 132 5.75 14.83 -0.10
C ASN A 132 5.65 15.83 1.08
N HIS A 133 4.82 15.51 2.07
CA HIS A 133 4.56 16.29 3.27
C HIS A 133 5.09 15.58 4.54
N ALA A 134 6.14 14.80 4.41
CA ALA A 134 6.72 13.88 5.41
C ALA A 134 7.07 14.48 6.80
N ASN A 135 6.81 15.76 7.03
CA ASN A 135 7.07 16.42 8.32
C ASN A 135 5.87 16.45 9.28
N GLY A 136 4.80 15.72 9.02
CA GLY A 136 3.66 15.58 9.93
C GLY A 136 2.76 16.82 10.08
N GLU A 137 2.96 17.84 9.25
CA GLU A 137 2.25 19.13 9.35
C GLU A 137 1.12 19.28 8.31
N MET A 138 0.69 18.20 7.67
CA MET A 138 -0.38 18.29 6.69
C MET A 138 -1.73 18.28 7.37
N SER A 139 -2.17 19.43 7.82
CA SER A 139 -3.56 19.66 8.21
C SER A 139 -4.37 20.13 7.01
N PHE A 140 -5.64 19.74 6.97
CA PHE A 140 -6.58 20.14 5.95
C PHE A 140 -7.96 20.43 6.54
N GLU A 141 -8.71 21.27 5.86
CA GLU A 141 -10.10 21.59 6.19
C GLU A 141 -11.04 20.79 5.27
N ILE A 142 -12.15 20.31 5.81
CA ILE A 142 -13.22 19.74 4.99
C ILE A 142 -14.35 20.80 4.92
N ASP A 143 -14.50 21.39 3.74
CA ASP A 143 -15.59 22.34 3.47
C ASP A 143 -16.92 21.58 3.39
N VAL A 144 -17.62 21.52 4.53
CA VAL A 144 -18.90 20.81 4.68
C VAL A 144 -19.97 21.37 3.72
N GLU A 145 -20.06 22.70 3.60
CA GLU A 145 -21.01 23.35 2.70
C GLU A 145 -20.70 23.01 1.23
N GLY A 146 -19.43 23.13 0.82
CA GLY A 146 -18.99 22.81 -0.54
C GLY A 146 -19.26 21.36 -0.91
N VAL A 147 -18.94 20.41 -0.01
CA VAL A 147 -19.25 18.98 -0.22
C VAL A 147 -20.76 18.75 -0.32
N ALA A 148 -21.56 19.40 0.53
CA ALA A 148 -23.01 19.29 0.49
C ALA A 148 -23.61 19.83 -0.82
N GLN A 149 -23.06 20.92 -1.35
CA GLN A 149 -23.48 21.53 -2.61
C GLN A 149 -23.16 20.66 -3.84
N MET A 150 -22.05 19.92 -3.83
CA MET A 150 -21.69 18.98 -4.92
C MET A 150 -22.79 17.96 -5.21
N GLY A 151 -23.73 17.76 -4.28
CA GLY A 151 -24.84 16.85 -4.40
C GLY A 151 -25.95 17.26 -5.36
N GLY A 152 -25.90 18.49 -5.86
CA GLY A 152 -27.00 19.06 -6.64
C GLY A 152 -28.29 19.18 -5.82
N GLY A 153 -29.35 19.68 -6.41
CA GLY A 153 -30.67 19.76 -5.79
C GLY A 153 -31.03 21.15 -5.28
N LYS A 154 -32.20 21.24 -4.64
CA LYS A 154 -32.76 22.54 -4.22
C LYS A 154 -32.01 23.09 -3.00
N LYS A 155 -31.76 24.40 -2.97
CA LYS A 155 -31.03 25.11 -1.89
C LYS A 155 -31.55 24.84 -0.47
N TRP A 156 -32.84 24.63 -0.30
CA TRP A 156 -33.45 24.40 1.02
C TRP A 156 -33.10 22.99 1.64
N TRP A 157 -32.52 22.09 0.86
CA TRP A 157 -32.01 20.81 1.36
C TRP A 157 -30.55 20.87 1.86
N ILE A 158 -29.86 21.99 1.67
CA ILE A 158 -28.45 22.14 2.02
C ILE A 158 -28.18 21.81 3.50
N PRO A 159 -28.93 22.35 4.48
CA PRO A 159 -28.67 22.07 5.89
C PRO A 159 -28.79 20.58 6.26
N LEU A 160 -29.72 19.85 5.66
CA LEU A 160 -29.82 18.39 5.87
C LEU A 160 -28.66 17.62 5.24
N LYS A 161 -28.12 18.13 4.14
CA LYS A 161 -26.94 17.55 3.50
C LYS A 161 -25.67 17.84 4.29
N GLU A 162 -25.56 19.03 4.87
CA GLU A 162 -24.45 19.40 5.74
C GLU A 162 -24.38 18.48 6.97
N LEU A 163 -25.54 18.18 7.59
CA LEU A 163 -25.59 17.19 8.66
C LEU A 163 -25.11 15.82 8.21
N ALA A 164 -25.56 15.35 7.03
CA ALA A 164 -25.12 14.06 6.50
C ALA A 164 -23.63 14.04 6.12
N VAL A 165 -23.06 15.17 5.69
CA VAL A 165 -21.62 15.33 5.46
C VAL A 165 -20.88 15.28 6.79
N GLN A 166 -21.40 15.95 7.83
CA GLN A 166 -20.79 15.94 9.16
C GLN A 166 -20.82 14.52 9.75
N ASP A 167 -21.94 13.81 9.65
CA ASP A 167 -22.03 12.40 10.08
C ASP A 167 -20.98 11.52 9.38
N ALA A 168 -20.78 11.73 8.06
CA ALA A 168 -19.76 11.02 7.30
C ALA A 168 -18.32 11.35 7.76
N ILE A 169 -18.04 12.62 8.11
CA ILE A 169 -16.76 13.02 8.68
C ILE A 169 -16.54 12.33 10.03
N ASP A 170 -17.54 12.31 10.89
CA ASP A 170 -17.48 11.67 12.22
C ASP A 170 -17.23 10.15 12.07
N ASP A 171 -17.81 9.52 11.05
CA ASP A 171 -17.54 8.12 10.72
C ASP A 171 -16.10 7.91 10.26
N LEU A 172 -15.55 8.76 9.39
CA LEU A 172 -14.15 8.67 8.97
C LEU A 172 -13.18 8.84 10.15
N VAL A 173 -13.50 9.70 11.12
CA VAL A 173 -12.74 9.85 12.36
C VAL A 173 -12.88 8.57 13.21
N ARG A 174 -14.09 8.05 13.39
CA ARG A 174 -14.37 6.82 14.16
C ARG A 174 -13.65 5.61 13.56
N TRP A 175 -13.57 5.52 12.24
CA TRP A 175 -12.85 4.45 11.55
C TRP A 175 -11.32 4.66 11.57
N GLY A 176 -10.85 5.79 12.12
CA GLY A 176 -9.42 6.11 12.24
C GLY A 176 -8.77 6.32 10.88
N LEU A 177 -9.45 6.91 9.92
CA LEU A 177 -8.88 7.37 8.66
C LEU A 177 -8.31 8.77 8.81
N ILE A 178 -9.00 9.64 9.52
CA ILE A 178 -8.58 11.00 9.85
C ILE A 178 -8.70 11.24 11.34
N ALA A 179 -8.03 12.28 11.83
CA ALA A 179 -8.15 12.75 13.22
C ALA A 179 -8.32 14.27 13.24
N PRO A 180 -9.19 14.81 14.10
CA PRO A 180 -9.27 16.25 14.29
C PRO A 180 -7.98 16.75 15.00
N MET A 181 -7.45 17.88 14.54
CA MET A 181 -6.36 18.54 15.25
C MET A 181 -6.86 19.20 16.54
N PRO A 182 -6.08 19.12 17.63
CA PRO A 182 -6.39 19.89 18.83
C PRO A 182 -6.42 21.39 18.49
N ARG A 183 -7.48 22.08 18.87
CA ARG A 183 -7.55 23.54 18.75
C ARG A 183 -6.56 24.17 19.75
N ILE A 184 -5.73 25.06 19.24
CA ILE A 184 -4.78 25.82 20.09
C ILE A 184 -5.42 27.14 20.54
N ASP A 185 -6.37 27.64 19.76
CA ASP A 185 -7.06 28.90 20.02
C ASP A 185 -8.48 28.68 20.57
N GLU A 186 -8.92 29.59 21.45
CA GLU A 186 -10.27 29.58 22.05
C GLU A 186 -11.36 30.06 21.07
N ASP A 187 -11.04 30.28 19.79
CA ASP A 187 -11.99 30.71 18.78
C ASP A 187 -12.88 29.52 18.35
N GLU A 188 -14.06 29.44 18.94
CA GLU A 188 -15.05 28.40 18.61
C GLU A 188 -15.59 28.49 17.16
N THR A 189 -15.35 29.61 16.48
CA THR A 189 -15.82 29.86 15.11
C THR A 189 -14.82 29.41 14.04
N ALA A 190 -13.59 29.10 14.40
CA ALA A 190 -12.59 28.61 13.48
C ALA A 190 -12.94 27.21 12.94
N PRO A 191 -12.69 26.92 11.66
CA PRO A 191 -12.96 25.61 11.08
C PRO A 191 -12.13 24.52 11.77
N THR A 192 -12.68 23.32 11.84
CA THR A 192 -11.96 22.17 12.37
C THR A 192 -10.94 21.71 11.33
N LEU A 193 -9.67 21.68 11.69
CA LEU A 193 -8.62 21.10 10.89
C LEU A 193 -8.49 19.60 11.18
N TYR A 194 -8.19 18.83 10.17
CA TYR A 194 -7.97 17.39 10.24
C TYR A 194 -6.57 17.03 9.75
N VAL A 195 -6.08 15.89 10.19
CA VAL A 195 -4.86 15.24 9.70
C VAL A 195 -5.18 13.80 9.33
N ILE A 196 -4.34 13.18 8.49
CA ILE A 196 -4.39 11.72 8.33
C ILE A 196 -4.15 11.10 9.71
N HIS A 197 -4.96 10.10 10.08
CA HIS A 197 -4.86 9.52 11.42
C HIS A 197 -3.43 8.96 11.67
N PRO A 198 -2.81 9.22 12.83
CA PRO A 198 -1.41 8.85 13.12
C PRO A 198 -1.06 7.37 12.95
N ARG A 199 -2.04 6.48 12.93
CA ARG A 199 -1.80 5.06 12.67
C ARG A 199 -1.31 4.75 11.25
N TRP A 200 -1.44 5.70 10.34
CA TRP A 200 -1.08 5.55 8.93
C TRP A 200 0.26 6.21 8.56
N VAL A 201 0.79 7.06 9.44
CA VAL A 201 1.98 7.90 9.19
C VAL A 201 3.18 7.42 10.00
#